data_9911ec29e285daa2c33336a66976edcf
#
_entry.id   9911ec29e285daa2c33336a66976edcf
#
_cell.length_a   1.000
_cell.length_b   1.000
_cell.length_c   1.000
_cell.angle_alpha   90.00
_cell.angle_beta   90.00
_cell.angle_gamma   90.00
#
_symmetry.space_group_name_H-M   'P 1'
#
loop_
_entity.id
_entity.type
_entity.pdbx_description
1 polymer ?
#
loop_
_entity_poly.entity_id
_entity_poly.type
_entity_poly.pdbx_seq_one_letter_code
_entity_poly.pdbx_strand_id
1 'polypeptide(L)'
;MLPVVSTKGGEGKSTQSANLAGFLADAGLRVLLIDGDHAQPTATSIFPLEYEAPCGLYELLMQTVDLSNPDNTISRSSIKNLDVIISNDPRNLLPTAMQNAADGRIRLRNALSHPLFCTYDVIIIDSQGSRSVMSELIILASTGEMIGVAKPILPDVREFLRGTVRLMEELLPYSAFGIRIPDTRLLINCMDYDSLSVQSLAEIKKIIEDRRYSQHADKISIDLLSTLIYDLTVYVQGHVKGVPVHRLEKKTTRVSDSAFSSMYLLACELFPEWKEKFDALAEEGEGA
;
A
#
# COMPACT_ATOMS: atom_id res chain seq x y z
N MET A 1 6.80 -7.11 -3.90
CA MET A 1 6.65 -5.64 -3.84
C MET A 1 5.22 -5.28 -4.19
N LEU A 2 4.49 -4.71 -3.24
CA LEU A 2 3.06 -4.41 -3.32
C LEU A 2 2.83 -2.91 -3.13
N PRO A 3 2.71 -2.12 -4.20
CA PRO A 3 2.30 -0.73 -4.12
C PRO A 3 0.86 -0.57 -3.62
N VAL A 4 0.64 0.48 -2.82
CA VAL A 4 -0.70 0.93 -2.41
C VAL A 4 -0.92 2.31 -3.00
N VAL A 5 -1.87 2.42 -3.93
CA VAL A 5 -2.01 3.61 -4.77
C VAL A 5 -3.44 4.16 -4.78
N SER A 6 -3.53 5.47 -4.90
CA SER A 6 -4.74 6.19 -5.29
C SER A 6 -4.32 7.54 -5.85
N THR A 7 -4.97 8.02 -6.88
CA THR A 7 -4.70 9.35 -7.45
C THR A 7 -5.44 10.47 -6.71
N LYS A 8 -6.13 10.13 -5.62
CA LYS A 8 -6.82 11.07 -4.75
C LYS A 8 -6.25 11.04 -3.33
N GLY A 9 -6.12 12.21 -2.70
CA GLY A 9 -5.74 12.34 -1.29
C GLY A 9 -6.90 11.97 -0.35
N GLY A 10 -6.57 11.51 0.87
CA GLY A 10 -7.57 11.23 1.91
C GLY A 10 -8.37 9.94 1.76
N GLU A 11 -7.95 9.02 0.87
CA GLU A 11 -8.58 7.70 0.69
C GLU A 11 -8.15 6.66 1.74
N GLY A 12 -7.17 7.00 2.60
CA GLY A 12 -6.69 6.12 3.68
C GLY A 12 -5.58 5.16 3.27
N LYS A 13 -4.88 5.39 2.17
CA LYS A 13 -3.76 4.56 1.69
C LYS A 13 -2.74 4.27 2.78
N SER A 14 -2.12 5.32 3.34
CA SER A 14 -1.07 5.19 4.36
C SER A 14 -1.55 4.43 5.59
N THR A 15 -2.81 4.65 5.99
CA THR A 15 -3.44 3.91 7.08
C THR A 15 -3.51 2.42 6.76
N GLN A 16 -3.97 2.06 5.55
CA GLN A 16 -4.09 0.66 5.15
C GLN A 16 -2.72 0.02 4.88
N SER A 17 -1.79 0.75 4.27
CA SER A 17 -0.40 0.31 4.07
C SER A 17 0.26 -0.08 5.39
N ALA A 18 0.20 0.79 6.40
CA ALA A 18 0.81 0.54 7.70
C ALA A 18 0.10 -0.58 8.48
N ASN A 19 -1.25 -0.60 8.50
CA ASN A 19 -1.98 -1.63 9.23
C ASN A 19 -1.83 -3.01 8.60
N LEU A 20 -1.83 -3.13 7.28
CA LEU A 20 -1.52 -4.37 6.59
C LEU A 20 -0.09 -4.81 6.88
N ALA A 21 0.90 -3.89 6.79
CA ALA A 21 2.29 -4.18 7.14
C ALA A 21 2.44 -4.69 8.58
N GLY A 22 1.78 -4.04 9.54
CA GLY A 22 1.77 -4.45 10.94
C GLY A 22 1.12 -5.82 11.16
N PHE A 23 0.01 -6.12 10.47
CA PHE A 23 -0.65 -7.42 10.55
C PHE A 23 0.23 -8.54 10.00
N LEU A 24 0.83 -8.35 8.83
CA LEU A 24 1.74 -9.33 8.22
C LEU A 24 2.97 -9.58 9.10
N ALA A 25 3.51 -8.52 9.72
CA ALA A 25 4.64 -8.63 10.63
C ALA A 25 4.30 -9.42 11.90
N ASP A 26 3.10 -9.22 12.46
CA ASP A 26 2.60 -9.99 13.62
C ASP A 26 2.32 -11.44 13.26
N ALA A 27 1.95 -11.73 12.02
CA ALA A 27 1.85 -13.10 11.50
C ALA A 27 3.22 -13.76 11.24
N GLY A 28 4.33 -13.10 11.62
CA GLY A 28 5.68 -13.66 11.53
C GLY A 28 6.35 -13.54 10.17
N LEU A 29 5.87 -12.65 9.30
CA LEU A 29 6.54 -12.30 8.04
C LEU A 29 7.52 -11.14 8.26
N ARG A 30 8.63 -11.13 7.53
CA ARG A 30 9.55 -9.98 7.50
C ARG A 30 9.02 -8.96 6.50
N VAL A 31 8.60 -7.81 7.01
CA VAL A 31 7.93 -6.79 6.22
C VAL A 31 8.75 -5.51 6.18
N LEU A 32 8.85 -4.93 5.00
CA LEU A 32 9.39 -3.59 4.80
C LEU A 32 8.26 -2.67 4.34
N LEU A 33 8.02 -1.59 5.07
CA LEU A 33 7.14 -0.51 4.67
C LEU A 33 7.98 0.64 4.09
N ILE A 34 7.72 1.04 2.86
CA ILE A 34 8.36 2.19 2.23
C ILE A 34 7.34 3.31 2.14
N ASP A 35 7.64 4.44 2.78
CA ASP A 35 6.84 5.66 2.67
C ASP A 35 7.25 6.42 1.40
N GLY A 36 6.42 6.31 0.37
CA GLY A 36 6.64 6.96 -0.93
C GLY A 36 6.00 8.35 -1.05
N ASP A 37 5.31 8.83 -0.01
CA ASP A 37 4.75 10.18 0.01
C ASP A 37 5.82 11.19 0.46
N HIS A 38 6.55 11.72 -0.52
CA HIS A 38 7.61 12.68 -0.28
C HIS A 38 7.11 14.06 0.22
N ALA A 39 5.84 14.37 0.02
CA ALA A 39 5.24 15.65 0.39
C ALA A 39 4.63 15.62 1.80
N GLN A 40 4.01 14.51 2.18
CA GLN A 40 3.35 14.32 3.46
C GLN A 40 3.60 12.89 3.97
N PRO A 41 4.79 12.64 4.56
CA PRO A 41 5.18 11.30 5.02
C PRO A 41 4.32 10.86 6.20
N THR A 42 3.19 10.21 5.89
CA THR A 42 2.24 9.74 6.89
C THR A 42 2.56 8.33 7.36
N ALA A 43 2.92 7.42 6.44
CA ALA A 43 3.17 6.02 6.77
C ALA A 43 4.36 5.87 7.73
N THR A 44 5.39 6.70 7.58
CA THR A 44 6.56 6.75 8.49
C THR A 44 6.17 7.04 9.93
N SER A 45 5.15 7.89 10.16
CA SER A 45 4.78 8.38 11.49
C SER A 45 3.72 7.55 12.21
N ILE A 46 3.16 6.50 11.56
CA ILE A 46 2.09 5.69 12.17
C ILE A 46 2.60 4.86 13.34
N PHE A 47 3.78 4.27 13.22
CA PHE A 47 4.38 3.49 14.29
C PHE A 47 5.66 4.16 14.81
N PRO A 48 5.90 4.11 16.13
CA PRO A 48 7.16 4.59 16.70
C PRO A 48 8.36 3.85 16.10
N LEU A 49 9.45 4.56 15.88
CA LEU A 49 10.72 3.97 15.47
C LEU A 49 11.62 3.77 16.70
N GLU A 50 12.16 2.56 16.85
CA GLU A 50 13.22 2.25 17.84
C GLU A 50 14.60 2.67 17.32
N TYR A 51 14.75 2.68 16.00
CA TYR A 51 15.95 3.17 15.31
C TYR A 51 15.51 3.89 14.02
N GLU A 52 15.97 5.12 13.85
CA GLU A 52 15.79 5.88 12.61
C GLU A 52 17.12 5.92 11.85
N ALA A 53 17.09 5.41 10.62
CA ALA A 53 18.26 5.39 9.75
C ALA A 53 18.62 6.81 9.28
N PRO A 54 19.92 7.11 9.08
CA PRO A 54 20.37 8.43 8.63
C PRO A 54 19.94 8.77 7.18
N CYS A 55 19.60 7.77 6.37
CA CYS A 55 19.17 7.91 4.99
C CYS A 55 17.77 7.28 4.83
N GLY A 56 17.00 7.81 3.90
CA GLY A 56 15.65 7.32 3.59
C GLY A 56 15.43 7.15 2.08
N LEU A 57 14.19 7.39 1.66
CA LEU A 57 13.80 7.27 0.25
C LEU A 57 14.59 8.24 -0.66
N TYR A 58 14.93 9.43 -0.15
CA TYR A 58 15.69 10.41 -0.93
C TYR A 58 17.05 9.85 -1.35
N GLU A 59 17.86 9.41 -0.41
CA GLU A 59 19.21 8.90 -0.69
C GLU A 59 19.15 7.58 -1.49
N LEU A 60 18.12 6.74 -1.24
CA LEU A 60 17.89 5.54 -2.02
C LEU A 60 17.65 5.85 -3.50
N LEU A 61 16.73 6.78 -3.79
CA LEU A 61 16.41 7.17 -5.15
C LEU A 61 17.51 8.04 -5.81
N MET A 62 18.24 8.83 -5.02
CA MET A 62 19.41 9.56 -5.51
C MET A 62 20.66 8.68 -5.67
N GLN A 63 20.59 7.41 -5.24
CA GLN A 63 21.71 6.44 -5.32
C GLN A 63 22.95 6.92 -4.55
N THR A 64 22.74 7.60 -3.43
CA THR A 64 23.82 8.15 -2.59
C THR A 64 24.03 7.38 -1.30
N VAL A 65 23.16 6.39 -0.99
CA VAL A 65 23.28 5.54 0.20
C VAL A 65 24.09 4.28 -0.11
N ASP A 66 24.92 3.87 0.83
CA ASP A 66 25.60 2.57 0.81
C ASP A 66 24.68 1.49 1.37
N LEU A 67 24.19 0.62 0.49
CA LEU A 67 23.29 -0.49 0.83
C LEU A 67 24.01 -1.73 1.39
N SER A 68 25.35 -1.73 1.47
CA SER A 68 26.10 -2.82 2.10
C SER A 68 25.86 -2.90 3.61
N ASN A 69 25.52 -1.75 4.24
CA ASN A 69 25.09 -1.67 5.62
C ASN A 69 23.60 -1.30 5.71
N PRO A 70 22.73 -2.25 6.15
CA PRO A 70 21.29 -2.01 6.28
C PRO A 70 20.93 -0.79 7.15
N ASP A 71 21.71 -0.56 8.21
CA ASP A 71 21.46 0.54 9.17
C ASP A 71 21.58 1.93 8.52
N ASN A 72 22.13 2.03 7.31
CA ASN A 72 22.18 3.30 6.60
C ASN A 72 20.81 3.77 6.09
N THR A 73 19.87 2.85 5.79
CA THR A 73 18.59 3.18 5.14
C THR A 73 17.37 2.48 5.73
N ILE A 74 17.59 1.43 6.51
CA ILE A 74 16.51 0.66 7.14
C ILE A 74 16.29 1.15 8.57
N SER A 75 15.18 1.79 8.81
CA SER A 75 14.70 2.15 10.15
C SER A 75 13.95 0.97 10.76
N ARG A 76 14.11 0.76 12.08
CA ARG A 76 13.40 -0.30 12.82
C ARG A 76 12.22 0.28 13.56
N SER A 77 11.02 -0.26 13.30
CA SER A 77 9.83 0.13 14.04
C SER A 77 9.73 -0.59 15.40
N SER A 78 8.86 -0.11 16.27
CA SER A 78 8.50 -0.79 17.53
C SER A 78 7.70 -2.09 17.31
N ILE A 79 7.31 -2.37 16.07
CA ILE A 79 6.59 -3.59 15.69
C ILE A 79 7.63 -4.62 15.23
N LYS A 80 7.71 -5.73 15.94
CA LYS A 80 8.64 -6.82 15.58
C LYS A 80 8.42 -7.25 14.13
N ASN A 81 9.48 -7.53 13.39
CA ASN A 81 9.50 -7.92 11.98
C ASN A 81 9.00 -6.85 10.98
N LEU A 82 8.76 -5.62 11.43
CA LEU A 82 8.40 -4.50 10.57
C LEU A 82 9.50 -3.45 10.55
N ASP A 83 10.15 -3.32 9.41
CA ASP A 83 11.13 -2.27 9.14
C ASP A 83 10.53 -1.20 8.23
N VAL A 84 11.13 -0.01 8.22
CA VAL A 84 10.62 1.15 7.48
C VAL A 84 11.74 1.83 6.71
N ILE A 85 11.49 2.20 5.45
CA ILE A 85 12.25 3.25 4.76
C ILE A 85 11.43 4.53 4.87
N ILE A 86 12.00 5.50 5.58
CA ILE A 86 11.34 6.79 5.83
C ILE A 86 11.33 7.66 4.58
N SER A 87 10.31 8.48 4.44
CA SER A 87 10.29 9.56 3.46
C SER A 87 10.98 10.80 4.02
N ASN A 88 12.02 11.29 3.33
CA ASN A 88 12.91 12.33 3.83
C ASN A 88 13.34 13.35 2.75
N ASP A 89 12.42 13.77 1.88
CA ASP A 89 12.69 14.79 0.85
C ASP A 89 12.31 16.23 1.30
N PRO A 90 13.10 16.87 2.18
CA PRO A 90 12.73 18.14 2.82
C PRO A 90 12.69 19.33 1.86
N ARG A 91 13.21 19.16 0.65
CA ARG A 91 13.26 20.20 -0.39
C ARG A 91 12.35 19.90 -1.56
N ASN A 92 11.59 18.81 -1.52
CA ASN A 92 10.74 18.36 -2.61
C ASN A 92 11.49 18.22 -3.95
N LEU A 93 12.70 17.65 -3.92
CA LEU A 93 13.59 17.53 -5.07
C LEU A 93 13.35 16.23 -5.86
N LEU A 94 12.85 15.18 -5.21
CA LEU A 94 12.68 13.87 -5.82
C LEU A 94 11.85 13.91 -7.11
N PRO A 95 10.69 14.59 -7.19
CA PRO A 95 9.92 14.60 -8.43
C PRO A 95 10.70 15.15 -9.61
N THR A 96 11.39 16.26 -9.42
CA THR A 96 12.21 16.88 -10.48
C THR A 96 13.42 16.01 -10.84
N ALA A 97 14.08 15.43 -9.85
CA ALA A 97 15.22 14.56 -10.07
C ALA A 97 14.82 13.30 -10.85
N MET A 98 13.72 12.65 -10.47
CA MET A 98 13.22 11.44 -11.14
C MET A 98 12.67 11.76 -12.54
N GLN A 99 12.09 12.93 -12.75
CA GLN A 99 11.61 13.34 -14.07
C GLN A 99 12.77 13.57 -15.06
N ASN A 100 13.88 14.09 -14.57
CA ASN A 100 15.05 14.43 -15.40
C ASN A 100 16.05 13.26 -15.55
N ALA A 101 15.99 12.26 -14.70
CA ALA A 101 16.85 11.08 -14.80
C ALA A 101 16.37 10.14 -15.92
N ALA A 102 17.31 9.63 -16.72
CA ALA A 102 17.00 8.71 -17.83
C ALA A 102 16.31 7.42 -17.35
N ASP A 103 16.66 6.93 -16.16
CA ASP A 103 16.12 5.74 -15.50
C ASP A 103 15.10 6.07 -14.38
N GLY A 104 14.76 7.35 -14.19
CA GLY A 104 14.02 7.83 -13.01
C GLY A 104 12.77 7.04 -12.69
N ARG A 105 11.96 6.68 -13.69
CA ARG A 105 10.72 5.92 -13.50
C ARG A 105 10.92 4.47 -13.08
N ILE A 106 12.07 3.87 -13.36
CA ILE A 106 12.38 2.48 -12.99
C ILE A 106 13.39 2.39 -11.84
N ARG A 107 13.85 3.53 -11.32
CA ARG A 107 14.93 3.61 -10.34
C ARG A 107 14.59 2.93 -9.03
N LEU A 108 13.36 3.08 -8.52
CA LEU A 108 12.92 2.37 -7.32
C LEU A 108 12.94 0.84 -7.53
N ARG A 109 12.41 0.38 -8.67
CA ARG A 109 12.45 -1.05 -9.04
C ARG A 109 13.88 -1.58 -9.03
N ASN A 110 14.81 -0.83 -9.66
CA ASN A 110 16.21 -1.21 -9.73
C ASN A 110 16.87 -1.21 -8.34
N ALA A 111 16.62 -0.19 -7.53
CA ALA A 111 17.14 -0.12 -6.16
C ALA A 111 16.66 -1.31 -5.32
N LEU A 112 15.37 -1.64 -5.39
CA LEU A 112 14.77 -2.75 -4.64
C LEU A 112 15.17 -4.15 -5.16
N SER A 113 15.91 -4.23 -6.26
CA SER A 113 16.53 -5.48 -6.73
C SER A 113 17.85 -5.81 -5.99
N HIS A 114 18.34 -4.91 -5.14
CA HIS A 114 19.54 -5.17 -4.33
C HIS A 114 19.30 -6.31 -3.34
N PRO A 115 20.30 -7.21 -3.07
CA PRO A 115 20.15 -8.37 -2.18
C PRO A 115 19.62 -8.04 -0.78
N LEU A 116 19.89 -6.84 -0.25
CA LEU A 116 19.35 -6.35 1.02
C LEU A 116 17.83 -6.51 1.07
N PHE A 117 17.13 -6.13 0.01
CA PHE A 117 15.66 -6.15 -0.03
C PHE A 117 15.07 -7.54 -0.31
N CYS A 118 15.87 -8.47 -0.84
CA CYS A 118 15.46 -9.86 -1.02
C CYS A 118 15.30 -10.62 0.32
N THR A 119 15.71 -10.01 1.44
CA THR A 119 15.54 -10.60 2.77
C THR A 119 14.13 -10.46 3.33
N TYR A 120 13.30 -9.58 2.76
CA TYR A 120 11.92 -9.38 3.17
C TYR A 120 10.96 -10.30 2.42
N ASP A 121 9.96 -10.81 3.15
CA ASP A 121 8.90 -11.62 2.56
C ASP A 121 7.93 -10.72 1.78
N VAL A 122 7.63 -9.53 2.31
CA VAL A 122 6.76 -8.52 1.68
C VAL A 122 7.38 -7.13 1.79
N ILE A 123 7.33 -6.38 0.69
CA ILE A 123 7.64 -4.94 0.68
C ILE A 123 6.37 -4.21 0.27
N ILE A 124 5.79 -3.42 1.19
CA ILE A 124 4.64 -2.56 0.93
C ILE A 124 5.15 -1.16 0.63
N ILE A 125 4.65 -0.55 -0.46
CA ILE A 125 5.09 0.79 -0.88
C ILE A 125 3.87 1.70 -0.84
N ASP A 126 3.80 2.58 0.16
CA ASP A 126 2.77 3.62 0.23
C ASP A 126 3.02 4.71 -0.80
N SER A 127 1.98 5.26 -1.42
CA SER A 127 2.11 6.30 -2.43
C SER A 127 1.44 7.59 -2.02
N GLN A 128 1.89 8.70 -2.56
CA GLN A 128 1.16 9.96 -2.42
C GLN A 128 -0.20 9.93 -3.12
N GLY A 129 -1.14 10.74 -2.64
CA GLY A 129 -2.50 10.87 -3.18
C GLY A 129 -2.60 11.80 -4.39
N SER A 130 -1.66 11.71 -5.34
CA SER A 130 -1.68 12.52 -6.56
C SER A 130 -0.98 11.81 -7.71
N ARG A 131 -1.31 12.22 -8.92
CA ARG A 131 -0.61 11.76 -10.11
C ARG A 131 0.72 12.50 -10.26
N SER A 132 1.83 11.76 -10.25
CA SER A 132 3.18 12.32 -10.37
C SER A 132 4.16 11.24 -10.87
N VAL A 133 5.37 11.65 -11.24
CA VAL A 133 6.46 10.72 -11.55
C VAL A 133 6.74 9.76 -10.38
N MET A 134 6.51 10.21 -9.14
CA MET A 134 6.66 9.36 -7.95
C MET A 134 5.63 8.23 -7.93
N SER A 135 4.37 8.50 -8.33
CA SER A 135 3.36 7.44 -8.47
C SER A 135 3.71 6.47 -9.61
N GLU A 136 4.27 6.97 -10.73
CA GLU A 136 4.72 6.15 -11.84
C GLU A 136 5.81 5.16 -11.41
N LEU A 137 6.86 5.64 -10.74
CA LEU A 137 7.96 4.79 -10.29
C LEU A 137 7.54 3.77 -9.23
N ILE A 138 6.58 4.12 -8.36
CA ILE A 138 6.03 3.21 -7.36
C ILE A 138 5.25 2.08 -8.06
N ILE A 139 4.38 2.38 -9.02
CA ILE A 139 3.65 1.38 -9.80
C ILE A 139 4.62 0.45 -10.55
N LEU A 140 5.64 1.01 -11.20
CA LEU A 140 6.63 0.23 -11.95
C LEU A 140 7.56 -0.61 -11.04
N ALA A 141 7.63 -0.32 -9.74
CA ALA A 141 8.35 -1.16 -8.77
C ALA A 141 7.59 -2.43 -8.38
N SER A 142 6.32 -2.55 -8.71
CA SER A 142 5.52 -3.75 -8.41
C SER A 142 6.12 -5.03 -9.00
N THR A 143 5.92 -6.15 -8.31
CA THR A 143 6.29 -7.49 -8.79
C THR A 143 5.13 -8.28 -9.38
N GLY A 144 3.93 -7.72 -9.42
CA GLY A 144 2.76 -8.39 -10.02
C GLY A 144 1.44 -7.73 -9.72
N GLU A 145 1.18 -7.39 -8.48
CA GLU A 145 -0.08 -6.77 -8.03
C GLU A 145 0.16 -5.43 -7.35
N MET A 146 -0.87 -4.59 -7.34
CA MET A 146 -0.95 -3.39 -6.51
C MET A 146 -2.34 -3.26 -5.89
N ILE A 147 -2.42 -2.59 -4.74
CA ILE A 147 -3.70 -2.25 -4.11
C ILE A 147 -4.11 -0.85 -4.58
N GLY A 148 -5.27 -0.78 -5.22
CA GLY A 148 -5.96 0.49 -5.43
C GLY A 148 -6.87 0.79 -4.25
N VAL A 149 -6.85 1.99 -3.69
CA VAL A 149 -7.72 2.35 -2.55
C VAL A 149 -8.70 3.44 -2.97
N ALA A 150 -9.98 3.20 -2.73
CA ALA A 150 -11.04 4.16 -3.00
C ALA A 150 -12.16 4.08 -1.94
N LYS A 151 -12.85 5.20 -1.68
CA LYS A 151 -14.06 5.22 -0.85
C LYS A 151 -15.28 4.75 -1.64
N PRO A 152 -16.34 4.24 -1.00
CA PRO A 152 -17.56 3.76 -1.65
C PRO A 152 -18.45 4.92 -2.13
N ILE A 153 -17.86 5.90 -2.78
CA ILE A 153 -18.53 7.08 -3.32
C ILE A 153 -18.25 7.10 -4.82
N LEU A 154 -19.30 7.05 -5.65
CA LEU A 154 -19.19 6.96 -7.11
C LEU A 154 -18.25 8.01 -7.74
N PRO A 155 -18.28 9.29 -7.36
CA PRO A 155 -17.32 10.26 -7.86
C PRO A 155 -15.87 9.87 -7.58
N ASP A 156 -15.57 9.36 -6.38
CA ASP A 156 -14.22 8.99 -5.94
C ASP A 156 -13.70 7.79 -6.73
N VAL A 157 -14.53 6.79 -6.93
CA VAL A 157 -14.17 5.63 -7.75
C VAL A 157 -13.99 5.99 -9.21
N ARG A 158 -14.87 6.85 -9.75
CA ARG A 158 -14.70 7.35 -11.13
C ARG A 158 -13.41 8.15 -11.29
N GLU A 159 -13.02 8.91 -10.27
CA GLU A 159 -11.76 9.64 -10.25
C GLU A 159 -10.57 8.69 -10.14
N PHE A 160 -10.65 7.66 -9.26
CA PHE A 160 -9.67 6.59 -9.18
C PHE A 160 -9.51 5.90 -10.55
N LEU A 161 -10.61 5.45 -11.14
CA LEU A 161 -10.57 4.78 -12.45
C LEU A 161 -10.00 5.69 -13.54
N ARG A 162 -10.40 6.96 -13.60
CA ARG A 162 -9.87 7.92 -14.59
C ARG A 162 -8.39 8.25 -14.34
N GLY A 163 -8.00 8.48 -13.09
CA GLY A 163 -6.65 8.89 -12.71
C GLY A 163 -5.67 7.72 -12.78
N THR A 164 -5.94 6.65 -12.04
CA THR A 164 -5.04 5.50 -11.91
C THR A 164 -4.99 4.67 -13.19
N VAL A 165 -6.14 4.40 -13.83
CA VAL A 165 -6.16 3.65 -15.09
C VAL A 165 -5.42 4.38 -16.19
N ARG A 166 -5.68 5.69 -16.33
CA ARG A 166 -4.95 6.50 -17.32
C ARG A 166 -3.45 6.52 -17.05
N LEU A 167 -3.04 6.56 -15.78
CA LEU A 167 -1.63 6.45 -15.43
C LEU A 167 -1.07 5.10 -15.86
N MET A 168 -1.78 4.00 -15.61
CA MET A 168 -1.36 2.67 -16.07
C MET A 168 -1.30 2.55 -17.59
N GLU A 169 -2.24 3.17 -18.32
CA GLU A 169 -2.22 3.23 -19.79
C GLU A 169 -0.95 3.92 -20.32
N GLU A 170 -0.54 5.00 -19.68
CA GLU A 170 0.69 5.73 -20.02
C GLU A 170 1.96 4.92 -19.70
N LEU A 171 1.87 3.98 -18.77
CA LEU A 171 2.97 3.09 -18.41
C LEU A 171 3.04 1.81 -19.26
N LEU A 172 2.02 1.50 -20.07
CA LEU A 172 2.01 0.31 -20.95
C LEU A 172 3.27 0.18 -21.84
N PRO A 173 3.87 1.26 -22.38
CA PRO A 173 5.11 1.14 -23.17
C PRO A 173 6.28 0.48 -22.43
N TYR A 174 6.29 0.51 -21.09
CA TYR A 174 7.35 -0.15 -20.31
C TYR A 174 7.34 -1.67 -20.43
N SER A 175 6.24 -2.26 -20.92
CA SER A 175 6.16 -3.69 -21.24
C SER A 175 7.18 -4.11 -22.29
N ALA A 176 7.59 -3.20 -23.19
CA ALA A 176 8.66 -3.45 -24.16
C ALA A 176 10.04 -3.67 -23.48
N PHE A 177 10.20 -3.21 -22.25
CA PHE A 177 11.40 -3.43 -21.44
C PHE A 177 11.24 -4.59 -20.43
N GLY A 178 10.23 -5.43 -20.61
CA GLY A 178 9.94 -6.56 -19.71
C GLY A 178 9.33 -6.17 -18.37
N ILE A 179 8.84 -4.93 -18.23
CA ILE A 179 8.17 -4.47 -17.00
C ILE A 179 6.67 -4.63 -17.18
N ARG A 180 6.09 -5.58 -16.45
CA ARG A 180 4.64 -5.80 -16.46
C ARG A 180 3.95 -4.70 -15.65
N ILE A 181 2.84 -4.17 -16.18
CA ILE A 181 1.93 -3.33 -15.41
C ILE A 181 1.20 -4.22 -14.40
N PRO A 182 1.16 -3.85 -13.10
CA PRO A 182 0.57 -4.69 -12.08
C PRO A 182 -0.95 -4.83 -12.25
N ASP A 183 -1.46 -6.00 -11.89
CA ASP A 183 -2.89 -6.20 -11.72
C ASP A 183 -3.36 -5.41 -10.49
N THR A 184 -4.46 -4.69 -10.60
CA THR A 184 -4.97 -3.84 -9.52
C THR A 184 -6.00 -4.59 -8.70
N ARG A 185 -5.76 -4.71 -7.40
CA ARG A 185 -6.72 -5.21 -6.40
C ARG A 185 -7.38 -3.98 -5.76
N LEU A 186 -8.61 -3.66 -6.17
CA LEU A 186 -9.32 -2.47 -5.66
C LEU A 186 -9.92 -2.74 -4.29
N LEU A 187 -9.40 -2.04 -3.27
CA LEU A 187 -9.89 -2.06 -1.90
C LEU A 187 -10.88 -0.90 -1.68
N ILE A 188 -12.08 -1.22 -1.25
CA ILE A 188 -13.04 -0.22 -0.79
C ILE A 188 -12.77 0.08 0.69
N ASN A 189 -12.42 1.33 0.96
CA ASN A 189 -12.09 1.84 2.29
C ASN A 189 -13.15 2.83 2.79
N CYS A 190 -13.30 2.96 4.09
CA CYS A 190 -14.33 3.81 4.73
C CYS A 190 -15.75 3.42 4.29
N MET A 191 -16.04 2.12 4.23
CA MET A 191 -17.39 1.63 3.94
C MET A 191 -18.34 1.97 5.09
N ASP A 192 -19.54 2.43 4.75
CA ASP A 192 -20.63 2.64 5.68
C ASP A 192 -21.84 1.78 5.28
N TYR A 193 -22.78 1.57 6.21
CA TYR A 193 -24.01 0.80 5.98
C TYR A 193 -25.15 1.65 5.39
N ASP A 194 -24.88 2.89 5.01
CA ASP A 194 -25.88 3.73 4.35
C ASP A 194 -26.22 3.21 2.95
N SER A 195 -27.42 3.55 2.49
CA SER A 195 -27.92 3.08 1.20
C SER A 195 -27.11 3.59 0.00
N LEU A 196 -26.44 4.73 0.13
CA LEU A 196 -25.62 5.31 -0.94
C LEU A 196 -24.32 4.54 -1.11
N SER A 197 -23.65 4.19 0.00
CA SER A 197 -22.44 3.37 -0.02
C SER A 197 -22.70 1.99 -0.63
N VAL A 198 -23.81 1.36 -0.26
CA VAL A 198 -24.23 0.05 -0.79
C VAL A 198 -24.54 0.12 -2.29
N GLN A 199 -25.29 1.15 -2.73
CA GLN A 199 -25.60 1.35 -4.15
C GLN A 199 -24.33 1.64 -4.95
N SER A 200 -23.45 2.50 -4.42
CA SER A 200 -22.17 2.82 -5.05
C SER A 200 -21.31 1.58 -5.24
N LEU A 201 -21.22 0.73 -4.23
CA LEU A 201 -20.49 -0.54 -4.32
C LEU A 201 -21.03 -1.44 -5.44
N ALA A 202 -22.36 -1.55 -5.57
CA ALA A 202 -22.99 -2.35 -6.62
C ALA A 202 -22.67 -1.80 -8.03
N GLU A 203 -22.68 -0.47 -8.21
CA GLU A 203 -22.30 0.16 -9.49
C GLU A 203 -20.80 -0.01 -9.79
N ILE A 204 -19.94 0.12 -8.79
CA ILE A 204 -18.49 -0.12 -8.92
C ILE A 204 -18.25 -1.54 -9.42
N LYS A 205 -18.87 -2.52 -8.76
CA LYS A 205 -18.77 -3.93 -9.14
C LYS A 205 -19.14 -4.14 -10.59
N LYS A 206 -20.27 -3.57 -11.03
CA LYS A 206 -20.73 -3.64 -12.42
C LYS A 206 -19.75 -2.99 -13.41
N ILE A 207 -19.15 -1.83 -13.09
CA ILE A 207 -18.17 -1.17 -13.96
C ILE A 207 -16.93 -2.06 -14.14
N ILE A 208 -16.47 -2.72 -13.08
CA ILE A 208 -15.31 -3.59 -13.11
C ILE A 208 -15.63 -4.88 -13.88
N GLU A 209 -16.74 -5.56 -13.58
CA GLU A 209 -17.19 -6.77 -14.26
C GLU A 209 -17.39 -6.56 -15.78
N ASP A 210 -17.99 -5.43 -16.16
CA ASP A 210 -18.20 -5.04 -17.56
C ASP A 210 -16.92 -4.53 -18.25
N ARG A 211 -15.79 -4.41 -17.52
CA ARG A 211 -14.51 -3.84 -17.97
C ARG A 211 -14.62 -2.46 -18.64
N ARG A 212 -15.59 -1.63 -18.19
CA ARG A 212 -15.85 -0.30 -18.76
C ARG A 212 -14.93 0.80 -18.25
N TYR A 213 -13.81 0.45 -17.64
CA TYR A 213 -12.85 1.39 -17.05
C TYR A 213 -11.72 1.77 -18.02
N SER A 214 -11.42 0.98 -19.06
CA SER A 214 -10.36 1.26 -20.04
C SER A 214 -10.65 0.64 -21.39
N GLN A 215 -10.12 1.27 -22.47
CA GLN A 215 -10.04 0.66 -23.81
C GLN A 215 -8.95 -0.41 -23.88
N HIS A 216 -8.04 -0.46 -22.92
CA HIS A 216 -6.94 -1.41 -22.78
C HIS A 216 -7.19 -2.42 -21.64
N ALA A 217 -8.44 -2.73 -21.36
CA ALA A 217 -8.82 -3.69 -20.31
C ALA A 217 -8.33 -5.13 -20.57
N ASP A 218 -7.81 -5.40 -21.77
CA ASP A 218 -7.07 -6.63 -22.11
C ASP A 218 -5.63 -6.63 -21.51
N LYS A 219 -5.07 -5.45 -21.21
CA LYS A 219 -3.69 -5.27 -20.68
C LYS A 219 -3.64 -4.71 -19.27
N ILE A 220 -4.75 -4.14 -18.80
CA ILE A 220 -4.88 -3.56 -17.47
C ILE A 220 -6.01 -4.30 -16.77
N SER A 221 -5.67 -5.07 -15.73
CA SER A 221 -6.63 -5.80 -14.91
C SER A 221 -6.96 -5.01 -13.65
N ILE A 222 -8.25 -4.92 -13.34
CA ILE A 222 -8.75 -4.39 -12.07
C ILE A 222 -9.78 -5.37 -11.54
N ASP A 223 -9.51 -5.89 -10.34
CA ASP A 223 -10.39 -6.79 -9.61
C ASP A 223 -10.78 -6.15 -8.28
N LEU A 224 -12.07 -6.18 -7.96
CA LEU A 224 -12.56 -5.70 -6.68
C LEU A 224 -12.28 -6.74 -5.59
N LEU A 225 -11.63 -6.31 -4.52
CA LEU A 225 -11.47 -7.14 -3.33
C LEU A 225 -12.84 -7.41 -2.67
N SER A 226 -13.03 -8.62 -2.17
CA SER A 226 -14.22 -9.00 -1.41
C SER A 226 -14.23 -8.36 -0.03
N THR A 227 -13.04 -8.11 0.52
CA THR A 227 -12.83 -7.46 1.81
C THR A 227 -13.17 -5.98 1.73
N LEU A 228 -14.00 -5.52 2.66
CA LEU A 228 -14.35 -4.10 2.84
C LEU A 228 -13.73 -3.58 4.13
N ILE A 229 -13.19 -2.38 4.08
CA ILE A 229 -12.71 -1.69 5.28
C ILE A 229 -13.76 -0.66 5.70
N TYR A 230 -14.28 -0.83 6.91
CA TYR A 230 -15.31 0.04 7.45
C TYR A 230 -14.72 1.31 8.07
N ASP A 231 -15.50 2.40 8.09
CA ASP A 231 -15.11 3.64 8.76
C ASP A 231 -15.24 3.46 10.28
N LEU A 232 -14.12 3.14 10.92
CA LEU A 232 -14.06 2.83 12.33
C LEU A 232 -13.09 3.75 13.07
N THR A 233 -13.53 4.25 14.22
CA THR A 233 -12.69 5.11 15.09
C THR A 233 -11.41 4.44 15.57
N VAL A 234 -11.36 3.10 15.56
CA VAL A 234 -10.17 2.33 15.96
C VAL A 234 -8.96 2.62 15.07
N TYR A 235 -9.14 3.01 13.80
CA TYR A 235 -8.04 3.40 12.93
C TYR A 235 -7.36 4.69 13.42
N VAL A 236 -8.16 5.67 13.88
CA VAL A 236 -7.63 6.88 14.52
C VAL A 236 -6.94 6.55 15.83
N GLN A 237 -7.52 5.66 16.63
CA GLN A 237 -6.90 5.22 17.89
C GLN A 237 -5.58 4.49 17.65
N GLY A 238 -5.46 3.68 16.59
CA GLY A 238 -4.23 3.02 16.18
C GLY A 238 -3.10 4.03 15.92
N HIS A 239 -3.39 5.07 15.15
CA HIS A 239 -2.44 6.16 14.90
C HIS A 239 -2.02 6.86 16.20
N VAL A 240 -2.97 7.22 17.06
CA VAL A 240 -2.66 7.91 18.34
C VAL A 240 -1.81 7.04 19.26
N LYS A 241 -2.04 5.73 19.29
CA LYS A 241 -1.31 4.79 20.15
C LYS A 241 -0.03 4.25 19.52
N GLY A 242 0.17 4.46 18.22
CA GLY A 242 1.32 3.91 17.48
C GLY A 242 1.31 2.39 17.39
N VAL A 243 0.13 1.77 17.28
CA VAL A 243 -0.01 0.30 17.21
C VAL A 243 -0.96 -0.11 16.09
N PRO A 244 -0.75 -1.29 15.48
CA PRO A 244 -1.65 -1.81 14.45
C PRO A 244 -3.06 -2.03 14.99
N VAL A 245 -4.07 -1.70 14.19
CA VAL A 245 -5.48 -1.72 14.63
C VAL A 245 -6.00 -3.09 15.03
N HIS A 246 -5.49 -4.16 14.42
CA HIS A 246 -5.88 -5.53 14.76
C HIS A 246 -5.50 -5.93 16.20
N ARG A 247 -4.51 -5.26 16.82
CA ARG A 247 -4.17 -5.44 18.23
C ARG A 247 -5.15 -4.71 19.16
N LEU A 248 -5.83 -3.67 18.65
CA LEU A 248 -6.77 -2.86 19.45
C LEU A 248 -8.18 -3.42 19.44
N GLU A 249 -8.60 -4.07 18.35
CA GLU A 249 -9.95 -4.58 18.21
C GLU A 249 -9.95 -5.96 17.54
N LYS A 250 -9.95 -7.01 18.38
CA LYS A 250 -10.00 -8.41 17.94
C LYS A 250 -11.42 -8.89 17.64
N LYS A 251 -12.38 -8.51 18.46
CA LYS A 251 -13.81 -8.89 18.36
C LYS A 251 -14.68 -7.65 18.45
N THR A 252 -15.87 -7.73 17.89
CA THR A 252 -16.85 -6.65 17.93
C THR A 252 -18.27 -7.22 18.07
N THR A 253 -19.16 -6.41 18.63
CA THR A 253 -20.61 -6.68 18.64
C THR A 253 -21.35 -5.95 17.51
N ARG A 254 -20.64 -5.17 16.70
CA ARG A 254 -21.19 -4.48 15.53
C ARG A 254 -21.50 -5.49 14.41
N VAL A 255 -22.31 -5.06 13.47
CA VAL A 255 -22.58 -5.81 12.23
C VAL A 255 -21.34 -5.82 11.32
N SER A 256 -20.53 -4.73 11.37
CA SER A 256 -19.26 -4.66 10.61
C SER A 256 -18.20 -5.57 11.19
N ASP A 257 -17.29 -6.00 10.34
CA ASP A 257 -16.11 -6.73 10.78
C ASP A 257 -15.30 -5.91 11.81
N SER A 258 -14.66 -6.64 12.74
CA SER A 258 -13.66 -6.02 13.61
C SER A 258 -12.43 -5.59 12.79
N ALA A 259 -11.61 -4.72 13.36
CA ALA A 259 -10.35 -4.35 12.70
C ALA A 259 -9.44 -5.56 12.50
N PHE A 260 -9.43 -6.52 13.42
CA PHE A 260 -8.72 -7.78 13.24
C PHE A 260 -9.27 -8.56 12.05
N SER A 261 -10.61 -8.80 12.02
CA SER A 261 -11.25 -9.56 10.94
C SER A 261 -10.99 -8.91 9.56
N SER A 262 -11.09 -7.58 9.48
CA SER A 262 -10.83 -6.86 8.23
C SER A 262 -9.38 -7.06 7.75
N MET A 263 -8.38 -6.96 8.65
CA MET A 263 -6.98 -7.18 8.27
C MET A 263 -6.69 -8.65 7.94
N TYR A 264 -7.29 -9.59 8.68
CA TYR A 264 -7.17 -11.03 8.42
C TYR A 264 -7.73 -11.39 7.04
N LEU A 265 -8.96 -10.95 6.73
CA LEU A 265 -9.61 -11.22 5.44
C LEU A 265 -8.82 -10.59 4.29
N LEU A 266 -8.36 -9.35 4.46
CA LEU A 266 -7.52 -8.66 3.47
C LEU A 266 -6.21 -9.42 3.23
N ALA A 267 -5.53 -9.86 4.29
CA ALA A 267 -4.30 -10.62 4.16
C ALA A 267 -4.52 -11.98 3.49
N CYS A 268 -5.60 -12.72 3.85
CA CYS A 268 -5.94 -13.99 3.20
C CYS A 268 -6.26 -13.82 1.71
N GLU A 269 -6.90 -12.71 1.32
CA GLU A 269 -7.28 -12.44 -0.06
C GLU A 269 -6.07 -12.03 -0.92
N LEU A 270 -5.11 -11.31 -0.34
CA LEU A 270 -3.89 -10.85 -1.03
C LEU A 270 -2.77 -11.89 -1.02
N PHE A 271 -2.67 -12.70 0.03
CA PHE A 271 -1.56 -13.63 0.27
C PHE A 271 -2.08 -15.00 0.73
N PRO A 272 -2.85 -15.69 -0.10
CA PRO A 272 -3.45 -16.99 0.26
C PRO A 272 -2.42 -18.06 0.64
N GLU A 273 -1.18 -17.95 0.15
CA GLU A 273 -0.08 -18.86 0.45
C GLU A 273 0.36 -18.83 1.92
N TRP A 274 0.07 -17.76 2.65
CA TRP A 274 0.42 -17.63 4.08
C TRP A 274 -0.77 -17.73 5.02
N LYS A 275 -1.90 -18.24 4.51
CA LYS A 275 -3.14 -18.36 5.31
C LYS A 275 -2.92 -19.07 6.65
N GLU A 276 -2.11 -20.13 6.69
CA GLU A 276 -1.81 -20.85 7.94
C GLU A 276 -1.17 -19.96 9.01
N LYS A 277 -0.30 -19.00 8.61
CA LYS A 277 0.29 -18.03 9.54
C LYS A 277 -0.77 -17.05 10.07
N PHE A 278 -1.71 -16.65 9.22
CA PHE A 278 -2.81 -15.76 9.63
C PHE A 278 -3.79 -16.46 10.55
N ASP A 279 -4.08 -17.75 10.30
CA ASP A 279 -4.90 -18.59 11.18
C ASP A 279 -4.24 -18.74 12.55
N ALA A 280 -2.94 -19.00 12.63
CA ALA A 280 -2.20 -19.08 13.88
C ALA A 280 -2.27 -17.78 14.70
N LEU A 281 -2.12 -16.61 14.04
CA LEU A 281 -2.27 -15.30 14.70
C LEU A 281 -3.70 -15.09 15.24
N ALA A 282 -4.71 -15.61 14.54
CA ALA A 282 -6.10 -15.53 14.97
C ALA A 282 -6.35 -16.39 16.23
N GLU A 283 -5.80 -17.60 16.29
CA GLU A 283 -5.94 -18.52 17.42
C GLU A 283 -5.22 -18.01 18.67
N GLU A 284 -4.00 -17.44 18.54
CA GLU A 284 -3.29 -16.82 19.67
C GLU A 284 -4.09 -15.68 20.32
N GLY A 285 -4.95 -15.03 19.54
CA GLY A 285 -5.83 -13.97 19.99
C GLY A 285 -7.05 -14.42 20.75
N GLU A 286 -7.44 -15.70 20.70
CA GLU A 286 -8.61 -16.24 21.40
C GLU A 286 -8.28 -16.77 22.80
N GLY A 287 -7.02 -17.04 23.09
CA GLY A 287 -6.54 -17.58 24.38
C GLY A 287 -6.11 -16.52 25.41
N ALA A 288 -6.16 -15.23 25.06
CA ALA A 288 -5.77 -14.13 25.94
C ALA A 288 -7.01 -13.27 26.28
#